data_42e7c06e5934a9877506b0c27b3612b7
#
_entry.id   42e7c06e5934a9877506b0c27b3612b7
#
_cell.length_a   1.000
_cell.length_b   1.000
_cell.length_c   1.000
_cell.angle_alpha   90.00
_cell.angle_beta   90.00
_cell.angle_gamma   90.00
#
_symmetry.space_group_name_H-M   'P 1'
#
loop_
_entity.id
_entity.type
_entity.pdbx_description
1 polymer ?
#
loop_
_entity_poly.entity_id
_entity_poly.type
_entity_poly.pdbx_seq_one_letter_code
_entity_poly.pdbx_strand_id
1 'polypeptide(L)'
;DRIHYYDHHEAHAATAYHGMRQDDDDYLVITLDGGGDGLSGSVWRGSQGHLHPLAQVSQQDSLGELYAVVTHLLGFKPLEHEFKIMGMAPYAADEYAEPVAAILRRYLRVERQGPRWIRGVGEPIALIGRRLEKDLRRVRFDSICAGLQKFTEEVMTQWVSAWIEETGLRRVLVAGGVFMNVKASKMICELPMLESFAAFPSCGDESLPFGACYLAAAADRLTPKPLAHAYLGPDLGLEECRAAVADV
;
A
#
# COMPACT_ATOMS: atom_id res chain seq x y z
N ASP A 1 -31.47 5.61 -13.85
CA ASP A 1 -30.33 5.34 -12.97
C ASP A 1 -29.08 5.19 -13.85
N ARG A 2 -28.04 5.96 -13.54
CA ARG A 2 -26.75 5.88 -14.25
C ARG A 2 -25.76 5.14 -13.33
N ILE A 3 -25.13 4.08 -13.84
CA ILE A 3 -24.04 3.38 -13.19
C ILE A 3 -22.74 3.96 -13.75
N HIS A 4 -21.83 4.35 -12.86
CA HIS A 4 -20.50 4.82 -13.19
C HIS A 4 -19.48 3.82 -12.65
N TYR A 5 -18.46 3.52 -13.45
CA TYR A 5 -17.35 2.65 -13.05
C TYR A 5 -16.08 3.50 -12.94
N TYR A 6 -15.28 3.23 -11.94
CA TYR A 6 -13.99 3.89 -11.70
C TYR A 6 -12.90 2.85 -11.64
N ASP A 7 -11.73 3.18 -12.15
CA ASP A 7 -10.54 2.32 -12.08
C ASP A 7 -10.11 2.13 -10.61
N HIS A 8 -9.71 0.90 -10.28
CA HIS A 8 -9.34 0.51 -8.92
C HIS A 8 -8.22 1.39 -8.35
N HIS A 9 -7.12 1.55 -9.09
CA HIS A 9 -5.99 2.34 -8.62
C HIS A 9 -6.24 3.85 -8.68
N GLU A 10 -7.09 4.33 -9.58
CA GLU A 10 -7.56 5.71 -9.58
C GLU A 10 -8.42 5.99 -8.34
N ALA A 11 -9.29 5.04 -7.94
CA ALA A 11 -10.07 5.16 -6.72
C ALA A 11 -9.17 5.19 -5.48
N HIS A 12 -8.15 4.31 -5.36
CA HIS A 12 -7.16 4.40 -4.29
C HIS A 12 -6.43 5.75 -4.28
N ALA A 13 -5.98 6.23 -5.45
CA ALA A 13 -5.30 7.53 -5.55
C ALA A 13 -6.21 8.69 -5.13
N ALA A 14 -7.48 8.66 -5.55
CA ALA A 14 -8.47 9.65 -5.15
C ALA A 14 -8.77 9.62 -3.66
N THR A 15 -8.83 8.41 -3.06
CA THR A 15 -8.97 8.24 -1.61
C THR A 15 -7.81 8.92 -0.87
N ALA A 16 -6.57 8.65 -1.26
CA ALA A 16 -5.39 9.27 -0.65
C ALA A 16 -5.39 10.77 -0.85
N TYR A 17 -5.52 11.24 -2.09
CA TYR A 17 -5.36 12.65 -2.44
C TYR A 17 -6.48 13.51 -1.85
N HIS A 18 -7.73 13.19 -2.17
CA HIS A 18 -8.85 14.03 -1.71
C HIS A 18 -9.15 13.84 -0.22
N GLY A 19 -8.87 12.65 0.33
CA GLY A 19 -9.11 12.37 1.74
C GLY A 19 -8.07 12.95 2.69
N MET A 20 -6.82 13.13 2.24
CA MET A 20 -5.69 13.42 3.12
C MET A 20 -4.93 14.71 2.82
N ARG A 21 -5.15 15.34 1.65
CA ARG A 21 -4.48 16.62 1.33
C ARG A 21 -4.83 17.69 2.35
N GLN A 22 -3.89 18.53 2.70
CA GLN A 22 -4.08 19.63 3.66
C GLN A 22 -4.31 20.98 2.96
N ASP A 23 -3.88 21.11 1.72
CA ASP A 23 -3.92 22.32 0.89
C ASP A 23 -4.00 21.96 -0.59
N ASP A 24 -3.86 22.94 -1.45
CA ASP A 24 -3.87 22.78 -2.91
C ASP A 24 -2.46 22.68 -3.52
N ASP A 25 -1.41 22.53 -2.70
CA ASP A 25 -0.07 22.27 -3.17
C ASP A 25 0.07 20.91 -3.86
N ASP A 26 1.21 20.71 -4.49
CA ASP A 26 1.50 19.48 -5.22
C ASP A 26 1.88 18.32 -4.28
N TYR A 27 1.30 17.18 -4.54
CA TYR A 27 1.55 15.93 -3.81
C TYR A 27 2.00 14.83 -4.76
N LEU A 28 2.89 13.98 -4.29
CA LEU A 28 3.14 12.67 -4.86
C LEU A 28 2.13 11.68 -4.27
N VAL A 29 1.29 11.09 -5.11
CA VAL A 29 0.29 10.12 -4.67
C VAL A 29 0.69 8.75 -5.17
N ILE A 30 0.82 7.79 -4.29
CA ILE A 30 1.30 6.44 -4.61
C ILE A 30 0.29 5.42 -4.12
N THR A 31 -0.07 4.48 -4.99
CA THR A 31 -0.89 3.33 -4.63
C THR A 31 -0.09 2.04 -4.77
N LEU A 32 -0.22 1.13 -3.81
CA LEU A 32 0.30 -0.24 -3.88
C LEU A 32 -0.69 -1.21 -3.26
N ASP A 33 -1.05 -2.22 -4.03
CA ASP A 33 -2.01 -3.23 -3.60
C ASP A 33 -1.64 -4.64 -4.10
N GLY A 34 -2.44 -5.64 -3.78
CA GLY A 34 -2.35 -6.98 -4.37
C GLY A 34 -2.62 -6.94 -5.86
N GLY A 35 -3.73 -6.32 -6.24
CA GLY A 35 -4.06 -6.08 -7.64
C GLY A 35 -5.53 -5.75 -7.87
N GLY A 36 -5.79 -4.88 -8.84
CA GLY A 36 -7.10 -4.52 -9.34
C GLY A 36 -6.99 -3.93 -10.75
N ASP A 37 -7.93 -4.27 -11.62
CA ASP A 37 -7.97 -3.82 -13.03
C ASP A 37 -6.64 -4.02 -13.81
N GLY A 38 -5.91 -5.10 -13.47
CA GLY A 38 -4.65 -5.47 -14.13
C GLY A 38 -3.41 -4.73 -13.60
N LEU A 39 -3.56 -3.87 -12.62
CA LEU A 39 -2.49 -3.13 -11.96
C LEU A 39 -2.31 -3.62 -10.51
N SER A 40 -1.13 -3.39 -9.95
CA SER A 40 -0.80 -3.57 -8.53
C SER A 40 -0.29 -2.30 -7.87
N GLY A 41 -0.20 -1.23 -8.62
CA GLY A 41 0.20 0.07 -8.11
C GLY A 41 0.15 1.15 -9.16
N SER A 42 0.13 2.39 -8.70
CA SER A 42 0.16 3.55 -9.57
C SER A 42 0.81 4.74 -8.88
N VAL A 43 1.30 5.69 -9.67
CA VAL A 43 1.92 6.92 -9.19
C VAL A 43 1.27 8.10 -9.90
N TRP A 44 0.93 9.12 -9.14
CA TRP A 44 0.22 10.31 -9.61
C TRP A 44 0.83 11.57 -9.02
N ARG A 45 0.69 12.67 -9.74
CA ARG A 45 0.82 14.01 -9.20
C ARG A 45 -0.59 14.53 -8.87
N GLY A 46 -0.85 14.80 -7.61
CA GLY A 46 -2.02 15.52 -7.16
C GLY A 46 -1.72 17.02 -7.15
N SER A 47 -2.49 17.82 -7.87
CA SER A 47 -2.28 19.27 -7.99
C SER A 47 -3.60 19.97 -8.23
N GLN A 48 -3.87 21.04 -7.49
CA GLN A 48 -5.06 21.91 -7.67
C GLN A 48 -6.39 21.13 -7.76
N GLY A 49 -6.52 20.07 -6.96
CA GLY A 49 -7.72 19.23 -6.92
C GLY A 49 -7.81 18.17 -8.03
N HIS A 50 -6.76 17.98 -8.83
CA HIS A 50 -6.71 17.01 -9.92
C HIS A 50 -5.61 15.97 -9.72
N LEU A 51 -5.85 14.76 -10.22
CA LEU A 51 -4.87 13.68 -10.27
C LEU A 51 -4.33 13.53 -11.69
N HIS A 52 -3.01 13.57 -11.84
CA HIS A 52 -2.31 13.40 -13.11
C HIS A 52 -1.46 12.11 -13.04
N PRO A 53 -1.73 11.08 -13.88
CA PRO A 53 -1.00 9.82 -13.83
C PRO A 53 0.45 10.01 -14.27
N LEU A 54 1.38 9.41 -13.54
CA LEU A 54 2.81 9.42 -13.85
C LEU A 54 3.30 8.02 -14.26
N ALA A 55 2.86 6.98 -13.53
CA ALA A 55 3.26 5.60 -13.79
C ALA A 55 2.24 4.58 -13.29
N GLN A 56 2.36 3.37 -13.81
CA GLN A 56 1.57 2.21 -13.41
C GLN A 56 2.47 1.00 -13.19
N VAL A 57 2.08 0.12 -12.27
CA VAL A 57 2.72 -1.16 -12.00
C VAL A 57 1.77 -2.27 -12.42
N SER A 58 2.24 -3.16 -13.28
CA SER A 58 1.45 -4.34 -13.70
C SER A 58 1.14 -5.24 -12.50
N GLN A 59 -0.04 -5.82 -12.46
CA GLN A 59 -0.39 -6.85 -11.47
C GLN A 59 0.56 -8.05 -11.53
N GLN A 60 1.17 -8.32 -12.68
CA GLN A 60 2.16 -9.38 -12.79
C GLN A 60 3.43 -9.13 -11.95
N ASP A 61 3.71 -7.87 -11.58
CA ASP A 61 4.88 -7.43 -10.83
C ASP A 61 4.52 -7.03 -9.38
N SER A 62 3.46 -7.61 -8.83
CA SER A 62 2.86 -7.20 -7.56
C SER A 62 3.71 -7.58 -6.35
N LEU A 63 4.02 -6.58 -5.51
CA LEU A 63 4.60 -6.79 -4.17
C LEU A 63 3.58 -7.40 -3.22
N GLY A 64 2.31 -6.99 -3.29
CA GLY A 64 1.23 -7.54 -2.48
C GLY A 64 1.05 -9.03 -2.73
N GLU A 65 1.05 -9.46 -4.01
CA GLU A 65 1.00 -10.87 -4.39
C GLU A 65 2.23 -11.65 -3.91
N LEU A 66 3.43 -11.06 -3.96
CA LEU A 66 4.62 -11.70 -3.41
C LEU A 66 4.45 -11.98 -1.91
N TYR A 67 3.95 -11.01 -1.18
CA TYR A 67 3.66 -11.14 0.25
C TYR A 67 2.60 -12.23 0.50
N ALA A 68 1.51 -12.23 -0.27
CA ALA A 68 0.44 -13.22 -0.19
C ALA A 68 0.93 -14.65 -0.51
N VAL A 69 1.80 -14.81 -1.52
CA VAL A 69 2.43 -16.11 -1.85
C VAL A 69 3.25 -16.63 -0.68
N VAL A 70 4.07 -15.79 -0.04
CA VAL A 70 4.84 -16.21 1.15
C VAL A 70 3.91 -16.52 2.33
N THR A 71 2.87 -15.72 2.55
CA THR A 71 1.84 -15.96 3.56
C THR A 71 1.22 -17.36 3.38
N HIS A 72 0.88 -17.72 2.14
CA HIS A 72 0.36 -19.05 1.81
C HIS A 72 1.38 -20.17 2.07
N LEU A 73 2.64 -20.00 1.64
CA LEU A 73 3.70 -20.99 1.84
C LEU A 73 3.96 -21.29 3.32
N LEU A 74 3.76 -20.31 4.19
CA LEU A 74 3.88 -20.46 5.64
C LEU A 74 2.62 -21.06 6.30
N GLY A 75 1.60 -21.46 5.51
CA GLY A 75 0.37 -22.10 6.00
C GLY A 75 -0.66 -21.14 6.55
N PHE A 76 -0.55 -19.84 6.27
CA PHE A 76 -1.52 -18.81 6.63
C PHE A 76 -2.49 -18.52 5.47
N LYS A 77 -3.59 -17.83 5.77
CA LYS A 77 -4.59 -17.46 4.78
C LYS A 77 -4.14 -16.17 4.08
N PRO A 78 -3.86 -16.21 2.76
CA PRO A 78 -3.55 -15.01 1.98
C PRO A 78 -4.70 -13.99 2.02
N LEU A 79 -4.36 -12.72 1.91
CA LEU A 79 -5.25 -11.55 1.95
C LEU A 79 -5.93 -11.30 3.32
N GLU A 80 -5.61 -12.11 4.34
CA GLU A 80 -6.14 -11.94 5.70
C GLU A 80 -5.08 -12.02 6.79
N HIS A 81 -3.97 -12.73 6.56
CA HIS A 81 -3.01 -13.02 7.61
C HIS A 81 -1.61 -12.42 7.40
N GLU A 82 -1.43 -11.52 6.44
CA GLU A 82 -0.17 -10.83 6.16
C GLU A 82 0.37 -10.11 7.40
N PHE A 83 -0.52 -9.50 8.18
CA PHE A 83 -0.15 -8.83 9.43
C PHE A 83 0.50 -9.77 10.45
N LYS A 84 0.17 -11.07 10.42
CA LYS A 84 0.79 -12.07 11.30
C LYS A 84 2.24 -12.30 10.92
N ILE A 85 2.51 -12.39 9.61
CA ILE A 85 3.88 -12.53 9.09
C ILE A 85 4.71 -11.29 9.45
N MET A 86 4.16 -10.09 9.24
CA MET A 86 4.79 -8.83 9.67
C MET A 86 5.09 -8.82 11.17
N GLY A 87 4.13 -9.27 12.00
CA GLY A 87 4.27 -9.34 13.46
C GLY A 87 5.31 -10.37 13.92
N MET A 88 5.59 -11.42 13.13
CA MET A 88 6.59 -12.44 13.42
C MET A 88 8.00 -12.08 12.93
N ALA A 89 8.15 -11.10 12.09
CA ALA A 89 9.45 -10.69 11.55
C ALA A 89 10.50 -10.34 12.64
N PRO A 90 10.17 -9.68 13.76
CA PRO A 90 11.16 -9.33 14.80
C PRO A 90 11.76 -10.53 15.56
N TYR A 91 11.25 -11.75 15.37
CA TYR A 91 11.75 -12.93 16.11
C TYR A 91 13.01 -13.53 15.49
N ALA A 92 13.44 -13.11 14.31
CA ALA A 92 14.73 -13.49 13.73
C ALA A 92 15.68 -12.29 13.65
N ALA A 93 16.96 -12.52 13.92
CA ALA A 93 17.98 -11.51 13.76
C ALA A 93 18.25 -11.21 12.27
N ASP A 94 18.81 -10.03 11.99
CA ASP A 94 19.06 -9.55 10.63
C ASP A 94 19.95 -10.49 9.80
N GLU A 95 20.91 -11.16 10.44
CA GLU A 95 21.77 -12.16 9.79
C GLU A 95 21.00 -13.34 9.18
N TYR A 96 19.83 -13.67 9.73
CA TYR A 96 18.93 -14.71 9.20
C TYR A 96 17.91 -14.17 8.21
N ALA A 97 17.59 -12.89 8.29
CA ALA A 97 16.67 -12.22 7.38
C ALA A 97 17.31 -11.94 6.01
N GLU A 98 18.58 -11.50 5.99
CA GLU A 98 19.27 -11.08 4.79
C GLU A 98 19.37 -12.17 3.68
N PRO A 99 19.70 -13.44 3.98
CA PRO A 99 19.69 -14.48 2.95
C PRO A 99 18.33 -14.65 2.26
N VAL A 100 17.24 -14.50 3.01
CA VAL A 100 15.87 -14.58 2.47
C VAL A 100 15.55 -13.35 1.62
N ALA A 101 15.85 -12.16 2.11
CA ALA A 101 15.69 -10.92 1.35
C ALA A 101 16.47 -10.98 0.03
N ALA A 102 17.69 -11.51 0.03
CA ALA A 102 18.49 -11.72 -1.17
C ALA A 102 17.84 -12.70 -2.17
N ILE A 103 17.14 -13.72 -1.67
CA ILE A 103 16.35 -14.62 -2.52
C ILE A 103 15.20 -13.83 -3.16
N LEU A 104 14.45 -13.06 -2.39
CA LEU A 104 13.28 -12.31 -2.87
C LEU A 104 13.65 -11.24 -3.90
N ARG A 105 14.79 -10.55 -3.75
CA ARG A 105 15.32 -9.59 -4.74
C ARG A 105 15.57 -10.21 -6.13
N ARG A 106 15.72 -11.53 -6.24
CA ARG A 106 15.79 -12.22 -7.54
C ARG A 106 14.44 -12.32 -8.23
N TYR A 107 13.34 -12.27 -7.48
CA TYR A 107 11.99 -12.34 -8.01
C TYR A 107 11.43 -10.97 -8.36
N LEU A 108 11.67 -9.98 -7.50
CA LEU A 108 11.14 -8.63 -7.68
C LEU A 108 12.16 -7.61 -7.13
N ARG A 109 12.34 -6.51 -7.84
CA ARG A 109 13.20 -5.39 -7.41
C ARG A 109 12.75 -4.09 -8.02
N VAL A 110 13.23 -2.98 -7.50
CA VAL A 110 12.98 -1.64 -8.03
C VAL A 110 14.22 -1.16 -8.79
N GLU A 111 14.02 -0.63 -9.99
CA GLU A 111 15.00 0.14 -10.72
C GLU A 111 14.83 1.62 -10.36
N ARG A 112 15.93 2.30 -9.96
CA ARG A 112 15.85 3.67 -9.42
C ARG A 112 15.81 4.75 -10.51
N GLN A 113 16.49 4.53 -11.63
CA GLN A 113 16.47 5.47 -12.76
C GLN A 113 15.26 5.16 -13.65
N GLY A 114 14.32 6.12 -13.77
CA GLY A 114 13.00 5.87 -14.35
C GLY A 114 12.25 4.83 -13.49
N PRO A 115 11.82 5.22 -12.28
CA PRO A 115 11.43 4.26 -11.23
C PRO A 115 10.39 3.27 -11.70
N ARG A 116 10.76 1.98 -11.71
CA ARG A 116 9.88 0.90 -12.13
C ARG A 116 10.17 -0.41 -11.39
N TRP A 117 9.15 -1.23 -11.31
CA TRP A 117 9.29 -2.58 -10.80
C TRP A 117 9.84 -3.50 -11.88
N ILE A 118 10.79 -4.35 -11.50
CA ILE A 118 11.43 -5.33 -12.38
C ILE A 118 11.20 -6.72 -11.83
N ARG A 119 10.43 -7.52 -12.54
CA ARG A 119 10.32 -8.95 -12.28
C ARG A 119 11.56 -9.67 -12.83
N GLY A 120 12.19 -10.47 -11.97
CA GLY A 120 13.40 -11.24 -12.31
C GLY A 120 13.11 -12.65 -12.84
N VAL A 121 11.83 -13.01 -13.02
CA VAL A 121 11.36 -14.33 -13.44
C VAL A 121 10.35 -14.18 -14.59
N GLY A 122 10.14 -15.25 -15.37
CA GLY A 122 9.25 -15.19 -16.54
C GLY A 122 7.76 -15.24 -16.18
N GLU A 123 7.39 -15.95 -15.10
CA GLU A 123 6.02 -16.08 -14.63
C GLU A 123 5.58 -14.85 -13.81
N PRO A 124 4.27 -14.51 -13.80
CA PRO A 124 3.69 -13.54 -12.88
C PRO A 124 4.01 -13.88 -11.43
N ILE A 125 4.19 -12.86 -10.58
CA ILE A 125 4.55 -13.03 -9.16
C ILE A 125 3.54 -13.90 -8.41
N ALA A 126 2.24 -13.78 -8.68
CA ALA A 126 1.22 -14.64 -8.07
C ALA A 126 1.43 -16.15 -8.34
N LEU A 127 2.19 -16.53 -9.35
CA LEU A 127 2.39 -17.92 -9.76
C LEU A 127 3.73 -18.54 -9.33
N ILE A 128 4.61 -17.79 -8.67
CA ILE A 128 5.96 -18.25 -8.30
C ILE A 128 6.00 -19.26 -7.14
N GLY A 129 4.87 -19.60 -6.52
CA GLY A 129 4.79 -20.34 -5.26
C GLY A 129 5.65 -21.60 -5.23
N ARG A 130 5.53 -22.49 -6.25
CA ARG A 130 6.34 -23.73 -6.32
C ARG A 130 7.84 -23.49 -6.44
N ARG A 131 8.23 -22.42 -7.11
CA ARG A 131 9.63 -22.03 -7.28
C ARG A 131 10.19 -21.46 -5.99
N LEU A 132 9.44 -20.55 -5.38
CA LEU A 132 9.80 -19.91 -4.11
C LEU A 132 9.88 -20.95 -2.98
N GLU A 133 8.97 -21.92 -2.92
CA GLU A 133 9.02 -23.04 -1.96
C GLU A 133 10.36 -23.81 -2.06
N LYS A 134 10.86 -24.06 -3.26
CA LYS A 134 12.17 -24.74 -3.45
C LYS A 134 13.32 -23.85 -2.97
N ASP A 135 13.28 -22.56 -3.26
CA ASP A 135 14.34 -21.62 -2.89
C ASP A 135 14.38 -21.37 -1.37
N LEU A 136 13.23 -21.43 -0.70
CA LEU A 136 13.10 -21.31 0.75
C LEU A 136 13.13 -22.64 1.51
N ARG A 137 13.42 -23.74 0.81
CA ARG A 137 13.46 -25.06 1.42
C ARG A 137 14.50 -25.12 2.55
N ARG A 138 14.07 -25.61 3.71
CA ARG A 138 14.88 -25.72 4.96
C ARG A 138 15.27 -24.39 5.59
N VAL A 139 14.69 -23.27 5.13
CA VAL A 139 14.81 -22.00 5.83
C VAL A 139 13.85 -22.01 7.01
N ARG A 140 14.27 -21.46 8.13
CA ARG A 140 13.44 -21.35 9.35
C ARG A 140 12.25 -20.42 9.08
N PHE A 141 11.13 -20.73 9.70
CA PHE A 141 9.90 -19.95 9.59
C PHE A 141 10.10 -18.46 9.95
N ASP A 142 10.71 -18.17 11.10
CA ASP A 142 10.98 -16.82 11.58
C ASP A 142 11.92 -16.04 10.64
N SER A 143 12.92 -16.73 10.05
CA SER A 143 13.83 -16.15 9.07
C SER A 143 13.12 -15.77 7.77
N ILE A 144 12.13 -16.57 7.34
CA ILE A 144 11.30 -16.23 6.16
C ILE A 144 10.46 -14.98 6.45
N CYS A 145 9.83 -14.92 7.63
CA CYS A 145 9.05 -13.74 8.03
C CYS A 145 9.91 -12.46 8.07
N ALA A 146 11.08 -12.55 8.71
CA ALA A 146 12.01 -11.43 8.84
C ALA A 146 12.57 -10.99 7.48
N GLY A 147 12.95 -11.94 6.63
CA GLY A 147 13.49 -11.62 5.30
C GLY A 147 12.45 -11.04 4.34
N LEU A 148 11.20 -11.51 4.41
CA LEU A 148 10.10 -10.89 3.66
C LEU A 148 9.86 -9.45 4.11
N GLN A 149 9.83 -9.23 5.42
CA GLN A 149 9.62 -7.89 5.96
C GLN A 149 10.77 -6.95 5.58
N LYS A 150 12.02 -7.37 5.76
CA LYS A 150 13.21 -6.62 5.33
C LYS A 150 13.15 -6.26 3.85
N PHE A 151 12.87 -7.23 3.00
CA PHE A 151 12.72 -7.02 1.56
C PHE A 151 11.61 -6.00 1.25
N THR A 152 10.45 -6.12 1.90
CA THR A 152 9.30 -5.21 1.70
C THR A 152 9.66 -3.78 2.09
N GLU A 153 10.27 -3.60 3.26
CA GLU A 153 10.76 -2.29 3.73
C GLU A 153 11.74 -1.65 2.74
N GLU A 154 12.70 -2.44 2.24
CA GLU A 154 13.70 -1.97 1.28
C GLU A 154 13.07 -1.52 -0.05
N VAL A 155 12.25 -2.37 -0.68
CA VAL A 155 11.73 -2.05 -2.01
C VAL A 155 10.71 -0.93 -1.98
N MET A 156 9.87 -0.84 -0.95
CA MET A 156 8.93 0.26 -0.78
C MET A 156 9.67 1.59 -0.55
N THR A 157 10.66 1.59 0.33
CA THR A 157 11.47 2.78 0.60
C THR A 157 12.25 3.22 -0.64
N GLN A 158 12.86 2.28 -1.37
CA GLN A 158 13.56 2.57 -2.62
C GLN A 158 12.64 3.17 -3.67
N TRP A 159 11.43 2.62 -3.83
CA TRP A 159 10.50 3.07 -4.86
C TRP A 159 9.97 4.48 -4.56
N VAL A 160 9.55 4.74 -3.32
CA VAL A 160 9.11 6.07 -2.90
C VAL A 160 10.23 7.09 -3.03
N SER A 161 11.46 6.76 -2.57
CA SER A 161 12.62 7.64 -2.70
C SER A 161 12.91 7.99 -4.17
N ALA A 162 12.89 6.98 -5.04
CA ALA A 162 13.17 7.18 -6.46
C ALA A 162 12.12 8.08 -7.13
N TRP A 163 10.84 7.98 -6.75
CA TRP A 163 9.80 8.88 -7.25
C TRP A 163 9.90 10.30 -6.69
N ILE A 164 10.32 10.46 -5.43
CA ILE A 164 10.64 11.79 -4.88
C ILE A 164 11.82 12.42 -5.64
N GLU A 165 12.88 11.65 -5.92
CA GLU A 165 14.05 12.11 -6.69
C GLU A 165 13.65 12.50 -8.13
N GLU A 166 12.80 11.70 -8.80
CA GLU A 166 12.35 11.92 -10.18
C GLU A 166 11.45 13.15 -10.32
N THR A 167 10.54 13.35 -9.36
CA THR A 167 9.48 14.37 -9.46
C THR A 167 9.79 15.65 -8.70
N GLY A 168 10.68 15.60 -7.71
CA GLY A 168 10.90 16.67 -6.74
C GLY A 168 9.76 16.84 -5.73
N LEU A 169 8.71 16.02 -5.79
CA LEU A 169 7.55 16.08 -4.90
C LEU A 169 7.87 15.38 -3.58
N ARG A 170 7.87 16.13 -2.48
CA ARG A 170 8.32 15.67 -1.16
C ARG A 170 7.18 15.46 -0.16
N ARG A 171 5.95 15.76 -0.56
CA ARG A 171 4.73 15.54 0.20
C ARG A 171 4.01 14.34 -0.39
N VAL A 172 3.98 13.23 0.36
CA VAL A 172 3.57 11.92 -0.15
C VAL A 172 2.28 11.47 0.52
N LEU A 173 1.30 11.09 -0.30
CA LEU A 173 0.03 10.51 0.13
C LEU A 173 -0.10 9.10 -0.45
N VAL A 174 -0.57 8.14 0.36
CA VAL A 174 -0.61 6.75 -0.06
C VAL A 174 -1.94 6.05 0.27
N ALA A 175 -2.30 5.08 -0.59
CA ALA A 175 -3.38 4.11 -0.37
C ALA A 175 -3.06 2.78 -1.06
N GLY A 176 -3.86 1.76 -0.82
CA GLY A 176 -3.67 0.38 -1.25
C GLY A 176 -3.17 -0.50 -0.11
N GLY A 177 -3.61 -1.76 -0.09
CA GLY A 177 -3.42 -2.69 1.03
C GLY A 177 -1.97 -2.92 1.45
N VAL A 178 -0.99 -2.76 0.56
CA VAL A 178 0.44 -2.90 0.87
C VAL A 178 0.90 -1.85 1.89
N PHE A 179 0.30 -0.66 1.91
CA PHE A 179 0.63 0.39 2.90
C PHE A 179 0.07 0.11 4.31
N MET A 180 -0.75 -0.94 4.49
CA MET A 180 -1.06 -1.48 5.81
C MET A 180 0.19 -2.08 6.50
N ASN A 181 1.28 -2.29 5.78
CA ASN A 181 2.56 -2.64 6.37
C ASN A 181 3.14 -1.41 7.10
N VAL A 182 2.73 -1.24 8.36
CA VAL A 182 3.09 -0.09 9.19
C VAL A 182 4.60 0.05 9.43
N LYS A 183 5.35 -1.06 9.35
CA LYS A 183 6.81 -1.02 9.49
C LYS A 183 7.46 -0.41 8.26
N ALA A 184 7.04 -0.82 7.06
CA ALA A 184 7.53 -0.24 5.82
C ALA A 184 7.09 1.24 5.70
N SER A 185 5.83 1.56 6.07
CA SER A 185 5.33 2.94 6.10
C SER A 185 6.12 3.82 7.07
N LYS A 186 6.52 3.29 8.25
CA LYS A 186 7.41 4.00 9.18
C LYS A 186 8.77 4.30 8.54
N MET A 187 9.39 3.34 7.87
CA MET A 187 10.68 3.55 7.18
C MET A 187 10.58 4.66 6.12
N ILE A 188 9.44 4.73 5.41
CA ILE A 188 9.18 5.81 4.45
C ILE A 188 9.06 7.15 5.19
N CYS A 189 8.31 7.22 6.30
CA CYS A 189 8.19 8.44 7.11
C CYS A 189 9.54 9.00 7.59
N GLU A 190 10.53 8.15 7.79
CA GLU A 190 11.86 8.49 8.28
C GLU A 190 12.83 8.92 7.15
N LEU A 191 12.39 8.97 5.88
CA LEU A 191 13.21 9.41 4.77
C LEU A 191 13.59 10.90 4.92
N PRO A 192 14.89 11.26 4.87
CA PRO A 192 15.35 12.63 5.11
C PRO A 192 14.88 13.63 4.05
N MET A 193 14.50 13.15 2.87
CA MET A 193 14.00 13.97 1.77
C MET A 193 12.51 14.27 1.85
N LEU A 194 11.79 13.60 2.74
CA LEU A 194 10.35 13.70 2.87
C LEU A 194 9.96 14.95 3.68
N GLU A 195 8.97 15.71 3.22
CA GLU A 195 8.37 16.82 3.96
C GLU A 195 7.14 16.38 4.77
N SER A 196 6.31 15.56 4.17
CA SER A 196 5.14 14.98 4.84
C SER A 196 4.76 13.64 4.23
N PHE A 197 4.18 12.78 5.07
CA PHE A 197 3.64 11.49 4.66
C PHE A 197 2.30 11.26 5.34
N ALA A 198 1.31 10.82 4.57
CA ALA A 198 0.05 10.36 5.12
C ALA A 198 -0.47 9.13 4.36
N ALA A 199 -0.85 8.10 5.11
CA ALA A 199 -1.61 6.97 4.60
C ALA A 199 -3.08 7.15 4.99
N PHE A 200 -4.01 6.86 4.07
CA PHE A 200 -5.43 6.89 4.40
C PHE A 200 -5.71 5.89 5.54
N PRO A 201 -6.54 6.25 6.56
CA PRO A 201 -6.67 5.46 7.78
C PRO A 201 -7.07 4.00 7.58
N SER A 202 -7.82 3.69 6.53
CA SER A 202 -8.14 2.34 6.08
C SER A 202 -7.73 2.27 4.62
N CYS A 203 -6.47 1.90 4.36
CA CYS A 203 -5.88 2.08 3.03
C CYS A 203 -6.06 0.90 2.08
N GLY A 204 -6.74 -0.18 2.49
CA GLY A 204 -7.10 -1.31 1.62
C GLY A 204 -8.36 -1.05 0.77
N ASP A 205 -8.87 -2.11 0.15
CA ASP A 205 -10.02 -2.06 -0.79
C ASP A 205 -11.31 -1.55 -0.15
N GLU A 206 -11.44 -1.68 1.16
CA GLU A 206 -12.55 -1.10 1.93
C GLU A 206 -12.64 0.42 1.80
N SER A 207 -11.57 1.09 1.38
CA SER A 207 -11.54 2.53 1.13
C SER A 207 -11.90 2.95 -0.29
N LEU A 208 -11.99 2.02 -1.25
CA LEU A 208 -12.35 2.31 -2.66
C LEU A 208 -13.65 3.10 -2.82
N PRO A 209 -14.72 2.86 -2.02
CA PRO A 209 -15.93 3.65 -2.09
C PRO A 209 -15.71 5.14 -1.82
N PHE A 210 -14.76 5.52 -0.94
CA PHE A 210 -14.40 6.92 -0.71
C PHE A 210 -13.81 7.53 -1.99
N GLY A 211 -12.87 6.83 -2.62
CA GLY A 211 -12.26 7.27 -3.87
C GLY A 211 -13.28 7.43 -4.99
N ALA A 212 -14.15 6.46 -5.17
CA ALA A 212 -15.23 6.52 -6.15
C ALA A 212 -16.16 7.73 -5.90
N CYS A 213 -16.52 8.01 -4.64
CA CYS A 213 -17.31 9.19 -4.27
C CYS A 213 -16.56 10.49 -4.56
N TYR A 214 -15.26 10.56 -4.29
CA TYR A 214 -14.43 11.74 -4.60
C TYR A 214 -14.34 11.98 -6.11
N LEU A 215 -14.14 10.93 -6.90
CA LEU A 215 -14.10 11.02 -8.36
C LEU A 215 -15.46 11.45 -8.93
N ALA A 216 -16.56 10.93 -8.41
CA ALA A 216 -17.90 11.34 -8.79
C ALA A 216 -18.15 12.82 -8.47
N ALA A 217 -17.78 13.26 -7.27
CA ALA A 217 -17.91 14.67 -6.87
C ALA A 217 -17.09 15.59 -7.78
N ALA A 218 -15.85 15.20 -8.10
CA ALA A 218 -15.00 15.97 -9.01
C ALA A 218 -15.59 16.04 -10.44
N ALA A 219 -16.17 14.93 -10.95
CA ALA A 219 -16.85 14.91 -12.23
C ALA A 219 -18.07 15.85 -12.27
N ASP A 220 -18.79 16.00 -11.16
CA ASP A 220 -19.89 16.95 -11.00
C ASP A 220 -19.42 18.38 -10.67
N ARG A 221 -18.11 18.65 -10.77
CA ARG A 221 -17.47 19.96 -10.46
C ARG A 221 -17.66 20.41 -9.00
N LEU A 222 -17.88 19.47 -8.10
CA LEU A 222 -17.84 19.71 -6.67
C LEU A 222 -16.38 19.63 -6.20
N THR A 223 -16.04 20.43 -5.19
CA THR A 223 -14.70 20.36 -4.58
C THR A 223 -14.73 19.33 -3.45
N PRO A 224 -14.11 18.16 -3.62
CA PRO A 224 -14.01 17.18 -2.54
C PRO A 224 -13.28 17.78 -1.32
N LYS A 225 -13.84 17.55 -0.14
CA LYS A 225 -13.21 18.00 1.12
C LYS A 225 -12.43 16.85 1.74
N PRO A 226 -11.25 17.12 2.31
CA PRO A 226 -10.51 16.15 3.09
C PRO A 226 -11.34 15.58 4.23
N LEU A 227 -11.03 14.33 4.59
CA LEU A 227 -11.67 13.69 5.74
C LEU A 227 -11.09 14.28 7.02
N ALA A 228 -11.93 14.95 7.82
CA ALA A 228 -11.48 15.58 9.06
C ALA A 228 -11.08 14.53 10.12
N HIS A 229 -11.80 13.41 10.16
CA HIS A 229 -11.57 12.28 11.06
C HIS A 229 -12.31 11.04 10.54
N ALA A 230 -11.95 9.87 11.05
CA ALA A 230 -12.59 8.59 10.69
C ALA A 230 -13.82 8.24 11.57
N TYR A 231 -14.20 9.10 12.50
CA TYR A 231 -15.40 8.92 13.34
C TYR A 231 -16.64 9.37 12.56
N LEU A 232 -17.18 8.47 11.73
CA LEU A 232 -18.30 8.77 10.83
C LEU A 232 -19.63 8.20 11.32
N GLY A 233 -19.65 7.58 12.51
CA GLY A 233 -20.85 7.08 13.15
C GLY A 233 -21.71 8.19 13.74
N PRO A 234 -22.92 7.86 14.22
CA PRO A 234 -23.77 8.81 14.94
C PRO A 234 -23.07 9.29 16.21
N ASP A 235 -23.20 10.56 16.50
CA ASP A 235 -22.74 11.14 17.78
C ASP A 235 -23.77 10.81 18.86
N LEU A 236 -23.47 9.82 19.67
CA LEU A 236 -24.32 9.42 20.80
C LEU A 236 -23.99 10.30 22.03
N GLY A 237 -24.97 11.00 22.50
CA GLY A 237 -24.85 11.80 23.72
C GLY A 237 -24.56 10.91 24.96
N LEU A 238 -23.89 11.51 25.96
CA LEU A 238 -23.55 10.79 27.20
C LEU A 238 -24.80 10.23 27.92
N GLU A 239 -25.95 10.93 27.82
CA GLU A 239 -27.21 10.49 28.40
C GLU A 239 -27.79 9.26 27.68
N GLU A 240 -27.67 9.18 26.35
CA GLU A 240 -28.09 8.01 25.58
C GLU A 240 -27.23 6.79 25.93
N CYS A 241 -25.90 6.98 26.08
CA CYS A 241 -25.00 5.93 26.52
C CYS A 241 -25.33 5.43 27.94
N ARG A 242 -25.64 6.35 28.86
CA ARG A 242 -26.04 6.00 30.25
C ARG A 242 -27.38 5.27 30.28
N ALA A 243 -28.36 5.69 29.48
CA ALA A 243 -29.63 5.00 29.39
C ALA A 243 -29.48 3.58 28.86
N ALA A 244 -28.69 3.37 27.80
CA ALA A 244 -28.44 2.06 27.25
C ALA A 244 -27.74 1.08 28.21
N VAL A 245 -26.90 1.58 29.12
CA VAL A 245 -26.24 0.77 30.15
C VAL A 245 -27.18 0.50 31.36
N ALA A 246 -28.12 1.38 31.65
CA ALA A 246 -29.06 1.21 32.77
C ALA A 246 -30.12 0.13 32.49
N ASP A 247 -30.36 -0.22 31.24
CA ASP A 247 -31.33 -1.24 30.80
C ASP A 247 -30.70 -2.65 30.74
N VAL A 248 -29.42 -2.85 31.12
CA VAL A 248 -28.70 -4.12 31.18
C VAL A 248 -28.48 -4.55 32.64
#